data_7d7214468b6e8174ea22cf49af3184c3
#
_entry.id   7d7214468b6e8174ea22cf49af3184c3
#
_cell.length_a   1.000
_cell.length_b   1.000
_cell.length_c   1.000
_cell.angle_alpha   90.00
_cell.angle_beta   90.00
_cell.angle_gamma   90.00
#
_symmetry.space_group_name_H-M   'P 1'
#
loop_
_entity.id
_entity.type
_entity.pdbx_description
1 polymer ?
#
loop_
_entity_poly.entity_id
_entity_poly.type
_entity_poly.pdbx_seq_one_letter_code
_entity_poly.pdbx_strand_id
1 'polypeptide(L)'
;FFFLFMKVTGGVYDIDSPSTYAILFLYYLFSMLAMLNFSLMVFNLLPIYPLDGFRVVETLAKPNNRYVNFMYKYGAQVMLIFVLVTFFLGRFIPQLDILSYLIRLVCVGFDKLFALMFGIPSGFFMRL
;
A
#
# COMPACT_ATOMS: atom_id res chain seq x y z
N PHE A 1 10.30 -6.52 11.59
CA PHE A 1 10.38 -6.64 13.06
C PHE A 1 9.53 -7.81 13.56
N PHE A 2 8.27 -7.92 13.20
CA PHE A 2 7.36 -9.01 13.61
C PHE A 2 7.87 -10.40 13.21
N PHE A 3 8.31 -10.58 11.98
CA PHE A 3 8.85 -11.86 11.49
C PHE A 3 10.10 -12.28 12.27
N LEU A 4 10.97 -11.35 12.57
CA LEU A 4 12.15 -11.61 13.40
C LEU A 4 11.74 -12.00 14.82
N PHE A 5 10.74 -11.33 15.36
CA PHE A 5 10.21 -11.60 16.69
C PHE A 5 9.56 -12.99 16.77
N MET A 6 8.72 -13.39 15.82
CA MET A 6 8.11 -14.73 15.74
C MET A 6 9.17 -15.83 15.61
N LYS A 7 10.23 -15.59 14.86
CA LYS A 7 11.33 -16.53 14.70
C LYS A 7 12.13 -16.70 15.99
N VAL A 8 12.34 -15.63 16.74
CA VAL A 8 13.10 -15.65 18.00
C VAL A 8 12.30 -16.26 19.16
N THR A 9 11.00 -16.04 19.20
CA THR A 9 10.13 -16.52 20.30
C THR A 9 9.54 -17.91 20.07
N GLY A 10 9.76 -18.52 18.89
CA GLY A 10 9.27 -19.87 18.58
C GLY A 10 7.76 -19.99 18.48
N GLY A 11 7.02 -18.87 18.49
CA GLY A 11 5.56 -18.86 18.29
C GLY A 11 4.71 -19.42 19.45
N VAL A 12 5.31 -19.71 20.61
CA VAL A 12 4.59 -20.21 21.78
C VAL A 12 4.16 -19.00 22.62
N TYR A 13 2.87 -18.68 22.60
CA TYR A 13 2.27 -17.64 23.44
C TYR A 13 1.19 -18.25 24.32
N ASP A 14 1.26 -17.94 25.61
CA ASP A 14 0.15 -18.17 26.54
C ASP A 14 -0.90 -17.07 26.28
N ILE A 15 -2.07 -17.48 25.74
CA ILE A 15 -3.13 -16.57 25.29
C ILE A 15 -3.68 -15.71 26.43
N ASP A 16 -3.54 -16.18 27.66
CA ASP A 16 -4.12 -15.52 28.84
C ASP A 16 -3.16 -14.55 29.57
N SER A 17 -1.94 -14.38 29.05
CA SER A 17 -0.98 -13.47 29.70
C SER A 17 -1.12 -12.02 29.22
N PRO A 18 -1.02 -11.00 30.12
CA PRO A 18 -1.05 -9.58 29.75
C PRO A 18 0.02 -9.19 28.72
N SER A 19 1.16 -9.88 28.73
CA SER A 19 2.23 -9.68 27.77
C SER A 19 1.84 -10.06 26.35
N THR A 20 0.97 -11.05 26.18
CA THR A 20 0.45 -11.47 24.85
C THR A 20 -0.40 -10.37 24.22
N TYR A 21 -1.25 -9.71 25.02
CA TYR A 21 -2.06 -8.59 24.51
C TYR A 21 -1.21 -7.40 24.07
N ALA A 22 -0.16 -7.08 24.80
CA ALA A 22 0.79 -6.02 24.43
C ALA A 22 1.50 -6.35 23.10
N ILE A 23 1.89 -7.59 22.91
CA ILE A 23 2.53 -8.07 21.68
C ILE A 23 1.57 -8.02 20.50
N LEU A 24 0.33 -8.48 20.68
CA LEU A 24 -0.71 -8.40 19.67
C LEU A 24 -1.02 -6.96 19.30
N PHE A 25 -1.10 -6.06 20.27
CA PHE A 25 -1.30 -4.64 20.03
C PHE A 25 -0.16 -4.06 19.15
N LEU A 26 1.09 -4.32 19.51
CA LEU A 26 2.23 -3.88 18.74
C LEU A 26 2.23 -4.48 17.32
N TYR A 27 1.84 -5.73 17.18
CA TYR A 27 1.70 -6.38 15.89
C TYR A 27 0.68 -5.67 15.00
N TYR A 28 -0.53 -5.44 15.50
CA TYR A 28 -1.56 -4.73 14.75
C TYR A 28 -1.15 -3.30 14.42
N LEU A 29 -0.52 -2.61 15.37
CA LEU A 29 -0.01 -1.25 15.16
C LEU A 29 1.02 -1.20 14.02
N PHE A 30 2.03 -2.06 14.06
CA PHE A 30 3.06 -2.10 13.00
C PHE A 30 2.49 -2.57 11.66
N SER A 31 1.55 -3.50 11.66
CA SER A 31 0.87 -3.95 10.44
C SER A 31 0.06 -2.83 9.80
N MET A 32 -0.69 -2.06 10.59
CA MET A 32 -1.42 -0.89 10.09
C MET A 32 -0.48 0.19 9.57
N LEU A 33 0.60 0.49 10.28
CA LEU A 33 1.60 1.46 9.83
C LEU A 33 2.25 1.02 8.51
N ALA A 34 2.60 -0.24 8.38
CA ALA A 34 3.15 -0.78 7.14
C ALA A 34 2.15 -0.65 5.99
N MET A 35 0.89 -1.04 6.21
CA MET A 35 -0.17 -0.93 5.20
C MET A 35 -0.41 0.51 4.77
N LEU A 36 -0.43 1.47 5.70
CA LEU A 36 -0.55 2.90 5.39
C LEU A 36 0.63 3.41 4.55
N ASN A 37 1.86 3.05 4.92
CA ASN A 37 3.04 3.46 4.15
C ASN A 37 3.03 2.87 2.74
N PHE A 38 2.63 1.61 2.57
CA PHE A 38 2.49 1.01 1.24
C PHE A 38 1.39 1.68 0.42
N SER A 39 0.25 1.96 1.04
CA SER A 39 -0.84 2.66 0.36
C SER A 39 -0.43 4.04 -0.12
N LEU A 40 0.27 4.80 0.73
CA LEU A 40 0.83 6.12 0.37
C LEU A 40 1.88 6.01 -0.74
N MET A 41 2.74 5.00 -0.71
CA MET A 41 3.74 4.77 -1.76
C MET A 41 3.05 4.51 -3.11
N VAL A 42 2.09 3.58 -3.15
CA VAL A 42 1.33 3.26 -4.37
C VAL A 42 0.58 4.48 -4.88
N PHE A 43 -0.06 5.23 -3.98
CA PHE A 43 -0.75 6.45 -4.32
C PHE A 43 0.19 7.50 -4.92
N ASN A 44 1.37 7.70 -4.33
CA ASN A 44 2.35 8.66 -4.82
C ASN A 44 2.99 8.26 -6.16
N LEU A 45 2.97 6.97 -6.52
CA LEU A 45 3.45 6.49 -7.83
C LEU A 45 2.46 6.74 -8.98
N LEU A 46 1.22 7.16 -8.69
CA LEU A 46 0.26 7.49 -9.74
C LEU A 46 0.79 8.63 -10.62
N PRO A 47 0.64 8.52 -11.95
CA PRO A 47 1.14 9.51 -12.89
C PRO A 47 0.25 10.77 -12.98
N ILE A 48 -0.23 11.27 -11.84
CA ILE A 48 -1.17 12.40 -11.75
C ILE A 48 -0.50 13.54 -10.99
N TYR A 49 -0.52 14.76 -11.54
CA TYR A 49 -0.07 15.95 -10.81
C TYR A 49 -0.98 16.22 -9.58
N PRO A 50 -0.45 16.51 -8.38
CA PRO A 50 0.94 16.85 -8.01
C PRO A 50 1.75 15.68 -7.41
N LEU A 51 1.45 14.43 -7.70
CA LEU A 51 2.09 13.25 -7.12
C LEU A 51 3.51 13.00 -7.70
N ASP A 52 4.33 12.26 -6.96
CA ASP A 52 5.72 11.99 -7.36
C ASP A 52 5.81 11.17 -8.66
N GLY A 53 4.85 10.26 -8.91
CA GLY A 53 4.77 9.51 -10.15
C GLY A 53 4.62 10.39 -11.39
N PHE A 54 4.00 11.56 -11.27
CA PHE A 54 3.93 12.52 -12.37
C PHE A 54 5.31 13.09 -12.71
N ARG A 55 6.18 13.35 -11.73
CA ARG A 55 7.54 13.84 -11.96
C ARG A 55 8.37 12.86 -12.79
N VAL A 56 8.18 11.56 -12.56
CA VAL A 56 8.83 10.53 -13.39
C VAL A 56 8.35 10.61 -14.83
N VAL A 57 7.04 10.75 -15.04
CA VAL A 57 6.47 10.90 -16.39
C VAL A 57 6.97 12.20 -17.05
N GLU A 58 7.05 13.30 -16.31
CA GLU A 58 7.55 14.57 -16.79
C GLU A 58 9.00 14.47 -17.27
N THR A 59 9.87 13.82 -16.51
CA THR A 59 11.29 13.65 -16.88
C THR A 59 11.48 12.75 -18.09
N LEU A 60 10.61 11.78 -18.31
CA LEU A 60 10.65 10.87 -19.45
C LEU A 60 9.92 11.42 -20.69
N ALA A 61 9.06 12.40 -20.49
CA ALA A 61 8.27 12.99 -21.58
C ALA A 61 9.13 13.93 -22.45
N LYS A 62 8.81 13.95 -23.73
CA LYS A 62 9.42 14.92 -24.66
C LYS A 62 9.02 16.36 -24.27
N PRO A 63 9.88 17.35 -24.57
CA PRO A 63 9.55 18.76 -24.39
C PRO A 63 8.20 19.11 -25.04
N ASN A 64 7.36 19.86 -24.34
CA ASN A 64 6.02 20.28 -24.78
C ASN A 64 5.02 19.13 -25.01
N ASN A 65 5.07 18.09 -24.16
CA ASN A 65 4.13 16.99 -24.22
C ASN A 65 2.71 17.45 -23.81
N ARG A 66 1.71 17.08 -24.61
CA ARG A 66 0.28 17.40 -24.37
C ARG A 66 -0.21 16.94 -23.00
N TYR A 67 0.20 15.75 -22.57
CA TYR A 67 -0.17 15.17 -21.28
C TYR A 67 0.36 16.00 -20.12
N VAL A 68 1.64 16.36 -20.18
CA VAL A 68 2.31 17.16 -19.15
C VAL A 68 1.64 18.54 -19.03
N ASN A 69 1.41 19.21 -20.14
CA ASN A 69 0.74 20.53 -20.17
C ASN A 69 -0.71 20.43 -19.65
N PHE A 70 -1.43 19.38 -19.98
CA PHE A 70 -2.78 19.13 -19.49
C PHE A 70 -2.76 18.90 -17.97
N MET A 71 -1.84 18.09 -17.45
CA MET A 71 -1.72 17.80 -16.03
C MET A 71 -1.32 19.03 -15.21
N TYR A 72 -0.46 19.89 -15.72
CA TYR A 72 -0.14 21.16 -15.06
C TYR A 72 -1.35 22.08 -14.94
N LYS A 73 -2.21 22.07 -15.95
CA LYS A 73 -3.41 22.93 -15.98
C LYS A 73 -4.56 22.39 -15.14
N TYR A 74 -4.78 21.07 -15.19
CA TYR A 74 -5.96 20.43 -14.62
C TYR A 74 -5.66 19.32 -13.59
N GLY A 75 -4.39 19.06 -13.27
CA GLY A 75 -4.00 17.92 -12.45
C GLY A 75 -4.63 17.87 -11.07
N ALA A 76 -4.77 19.03 -10.40
CA ALA A 76 -5.46 19.09 -9.12
C ALA A 76 -6.93 18.70 -9.22
N GLN A 77 -7.60 19.09 -10.30
CA GLN A 77 -9.01 18.73 -10.56
C GLN A 77 -9.14 17.25 -10.91
N VAL A 78 -8.23 16.74 -11.74
CA VAL A 78 -8.15 15.30 -12.08
C VAL A 78 -7.93 14.46 -10.82
N MET A 79 -7.04 14.89 -9.94
CA MET A 79 -6.77 14.22 -8.67
C MET A 79 -8.02 14.23 -7.77
N LEU A 80 -8.70 15.36 -7.66
CA LEU A 80 -9.93 15.47 -6.87
C LEU A 80 -11.02 14.55 -7.41
N ILE A 81 -11.23 14.54 -8.72
CA ILE A 81 -12.19 13.67 -9.38
C ILE A 81 -11.79 12.19 -9.16
N PHE A 82 -10.51 11.86 -9.29
CA PHE A 82 -10.02 10.50 -9.05
C PHE A 82 -10.32 10.02 -7.62
N VAL A 83 -10.03 10.85 -6.61
CA VAL A 83 -10.32 10.54 -5.20
C VAL A 83 -11.82 10.38 -4.97
N LEU A 84 -12.64 11.30 -5.50
CA LEU A 84 -14.10 11.22 -5.38
C LEU A 84 -14.65 9.96 -6.04
N VAL A 85 -14.23 9.69 -7.28
CA VAL A 85 -14.66 8.49 -8.03
C VAL A 85 -14.26 7.22 -7.29
N THR A 86 -13.03 7.13 -6.79
CA THR A 86 -12.56 5.97 -6.03
C THR A 86 -13.38 5.78 -4.74
N PHE A 87 -13.67 6.88 -4.04
CA PHE A 87 -14.48 6.84 -2.82
C PHE A 87 -15.91 6.38 -3.09
N PHE A 88 -16.56 6.94 -4.12
CA PHE A 88 -17.94 6.58 -4.48
C PHE A 88 -18.01 5.16 -5.06
N LEU A 89 -17.10 4.79 -5.97
CA LEU A 89 -17.08 3.45 -6.55
C LEU A 89 -16.81 2.38 -5.50
N GLY A 90 -15.86 2.61 -4.58
CA GLY A 90 -15.60 1.68 -3.47
C GLY A 90 -16.82 1.47 -2.56
N ARG A 91 -17.70 2.49 -2.46
CA ARG A 91 -18.94 2.40 -1.67
C ARG A 91 -20.04 1.61 -2.38
N PHE A 92 -20.19 1.78 -3.70
CA PHE A 92 -21.30 1.20 -4.48
C PHE A 92 -20.92 -0.10 -5.18
N ILE A 93 -19.67 -0.24 -5.59
CA ILE A 93 -19.19 -1.39 -6.35
C ILE A 93 -17.81 -1.81 -5.80
N PRO A 94 -17.77 -2.58 -4.70
CA PRO A 94 -16.51 -3.00 -4.05
C PRO A 94 -15.55 -3.75 -5.00
N GLN A 95 -16.09 -4.33 -6.08
CA GLN A 95 -15.32 -5.10 -7.06
C GLN A 95 -14.51 -4.21 -8.04
N LEU A 96 -14.85 -2.92 -8.15
CA LEU A 96 -14.21 -1.95 -9.05
C LEU A 96 -13.24 -0.99 -8.33
N ASP A 97 -12.85 -1.34 -7.12
CA ASP A 97 -11.90 -0.54 -6.35
C ASP A 97 -10.46 -0.74 -6.89
N ILE A 98 -10.13 0.08 -7.89
CA ILE A 98 -8.84 0.07 -8.57
C ILE A 98 -7.69 0.29 -7.59
N LEU A 99 -7.91 1.14 -6.58
CA LEU A 99 -6.88 1.46 -5.59
C LEU A 99 -6.61 0.24 -4.69
N SER A 100 -7.65 -0.43 -4.21
CA SER A 100 -7.51 -1.67 -3.44
C SER A 100 -6.84 -2.78 -4.24
N TYR A 101 -7.14 -2.88 -5.55
CA TYR A 101 -6.48 -3.85 -6.43
C TYR A 101 -4.98 -3.56 -6.58
N LEU A 102 -4.61 -2.30 -6.80
CA LEU A 102 -3.21 -1.88 -6.90
C LEU A 102 -2.45 -2.10 -5.58
N ILE A 103 -3.04 -1.73 -4.45
CA ILE A 103 -2.46 -1.96 -3.13
C ILE A 103 -2.26 -3.46 -2.91
N ARG A 104 -3.27 -4.28 -3.22
CA ARG A 104 -3.18 -5.73 -3.09
C ARG A 104 -2.08 -6.34 -3.95
N LEU A 105 -1.94 -5.88 -5.20
CA LEU A 105 -0.88 -6.32 -6.11
C LEU A 105 0.52 -6.05 -5.52
N VAL A 106 0.72 -4.84 -4.99
CA VAL A 106 1.98 -4.44 -4.36
C VAL A 106 2.22 -5.24 -3.08
N CYS A 107 1.20 -5.40 -2.22
CA CYS A 107 1.31 -6.20 -0.99
C CYS A 107 1.69 -7.65 -1.29
N VAL A 108 1.08 -8.27 -2.30
CA VAL A 108 1.43 -9.64 -2.73
C VAL A 108 2.88 -9.74 -3.22
N GLY A 109 3.33 -8.73 -3.98
CA GLY A 109 4.72 -8.65 -4.44
C GLY A 109 5.71 -8.61 -3.27
N PHE A 110 5.44 -7.76 -2.29
CA PHE A 110 6.26 -7.65 -1.07
C PHE A 110 6.17 -8.89 -0.19
N ASP A 111 4.99 -9.48 -0.02
CA ASP A 111 4.82 -10.73 0.76
C ASP A 111 5.69 -11.87 0.19
N LYS A 112 5.70 -12.02 -1.15
CA LYS A 112 6.58 -12.99 -1.82
C LYS A 112 8.05 -12.68 -1.61
N LEU A 113 8.44 -11.40 -1.70
CA LEU A 113 9.82 -10.98 -1.55
C LEU A 113 10.30 -11.22 -0.11
N PHE A 114 9.49 -10.87 0.90
CA PHE A 114 9.80 -11.13 2.31
C PHE A 114 9.79 -12.61 2.64
N ALA A 115 8.87 -13.40 2.07
CA ALA A 115 8.83 -14.84 2.22
C ALA A 115 10.12 -15.48 1.71
N LEU A 116 10.65 -14.98 0.61
CA LEU A 116 11.89 -15.45 0.00
C LEU A 116 13.13 -15.07 0.83
N MET A 117 13.14 -13.85 1.39
CA MET A 117 14.24 -13.34 2.22
C MET A 117 14.32 -14.03 3.61
N PHE A 118 13.18 -14.32 4.21
CA PHE A 118 13.10 -14.81 5.59
C PHE A 118 12.71 -16.31 5.70
N GLY A 119 12.46 -16.98 4.56
CA GLY A 119 12.09 -18.40 4.53
C GLY A 119 10.74 -18.70 5.18
N ILE A 120 9.81 -17.74 5.16
CA ILE A 120 8.47 -17.85 5.77
C ILE A 120 7.47 -18.21 4.68
N PRO A 121 6.47 -19.08 4.92
CA PRO A 121 5.50 -19.44 3.89
C PRO A 121 4.72 -18.20 3.41
N SER A 122 4.67 -18.05 2.08
CA SER A 122 3.91 -16.99 1.41
C SER A 122 2.43 -17.09 1.76
N GLY A 123 1.79 -15.96 2.06
CA GLY A 123 0.36 -15.90 2.37
C GLY A 123 0.04 -15.49 3.81
N PHE A 124 1.05 -15.16 4.61
CA PHE A 124 0.84 -14.74 5.99
C PHE A 124 0.09 -13.39 6.06
N PHE A 125 0.40 -12.44 5.18
CA PHE A 125 -0.29 -11.14 5.11
C PHE A 125 -1.69 -11.19 4.48
N MET A 126 -2.02 -12.25 3.74
CA MET A 126 -3.34 -12.38 3.12
C MET A 126 -4.42 -12.97 4.04
N ARG A 127 -4.03 -13.47 5.22
CA ARG A 127 -4.99 -14.01 6.20
C ARG A 127 -5.44 -12.98 7.24
N LEU A 128 -4.95 -11.75 7.12
CA LEU A 128 -5.39 -10.58 7.87
C LEU A 128 -6.38 -9.74 7.05
#